data_b58f7a73330bf00ac2a5a11f4542423a
#
_entry.id   b58f7a73330bf00ac2a5a11f4542423a
#
_cell.length_a   1.000
_cell.length_b   1.000
_cell.length_c   1.000
_cell.angle_alpha   90.00
_cell.angle_beta   90.00
_cell.angle_gamma   90.00
#
_symmetry.space_group_name_H-M   'P 1'
#
loop_
_entity.id
_entity.type
_entity.pdbx_description
1 polymer ?
#
loop_
_entity_poly.entity_id
_entity_poly.type
_entity_poly.pdbx_seq_one_letter_code
_entity_poly.pdbx_strand_id
1 'polypeptide(L)'
;AYALGKDAREVEGQPILKLVAGEAWETGNYPTELHEFADKLKKREAFSNLTVPVLMNGQQRWWELSASPRIGDSGGFLGFRGVGSDVTEQCQSQEKISHLARFDTLTGLPNRLQVNESMSAALTYAEQWGTRCAFMMIDLDRFKQVNDTLGHPVGDRLLAQVSKRLQALMGPNELCGRLG
;
A
#
# COMPACT_ATOMS: atom_id res chain seq x y z
N ALA A 1 14.15 -6.04 -21.32
CA ALA A 1 13.37 -5.89 -22.55
C ALA A 1 12.08 -6.71 -22.47
N TYR A 2 12.17 -8.02 -22.29
CA TYR A 2 10.99 -8.90 -22.27
C TYR A 2 9.98 -8.53 -21.18
N ALA A 3 10.46 -8.24 -19.97
CA ALA A 3 9.62 -7.84 -18.85
C ALA A 3 8.96 -6.45 -19.02
N LEU A 4 9.53 -5.58 -19.84
CA LEU A 4 8.98 -4.24 -20.11
C LEU A 4 8.00 -4.21 -21.27
N GLY A 5 7.77 -5.33 -21.97
CA GLY A 5 6.94 -5.36 -23.18
C GLY A 5 7.50 -4.49 -24.33
N LYS A 6 8.77 -4.07 -24.23
CA LYS A 6 9.48 -3.24 -25.21
C LYS A 6 10.54 -4.06 -25.94
N ASP A 7 10.87 -3.66 -27.16
CA ASP A 7 11.99 -4.27 -27.87
C ASP A 7 13.29 -4.03 -27.09
N ALA A 8 14.18 -5.04 -27.11
CA ALA A 8 15.49 -4.91 -26.47
C ALA A 8 16.25 -3.68 -26.93
N ARG A 9 16.13 -3.32 -28.22
CA ARG A 9 16.78 -2.15 -28.82
C ARG A 9 16.27 -0.81 -28.30
N GLU A 10 15.01 -0.75 -27.84
CA GLU A 10 14.43 0.45 -27.25
C GLU A 10 14.87 0.68 -25.81
N VAL A 11 15.25 -0.39 -25.13
CA VAL A 11 15.65 -0.37 -23.70
C VAL A 11 17.16 -0.25 -23.55
N GLU A 12 17.91 -0.78 -24.51
CA GLU A 12 19.37 -0.79 -24.49
C GLU A 12 19.93 0.64 -24.52
N GLY A 13 20.85 0.94 -23.61
CA GLY A 13 21.46 2.26 -23.48
C GLY A 13 20.61 3.29 -22.72
N GLN A 14 19.39 2.98 -22.33
CA GLN A 14 18.56 3.88 -21.52
C GLN A 14 18.91 3.75 -20.02
N PRO A 15 18.93 4.87 -19.26
CA PRO A 15 19.08 4.82 -17.81
C PRO A 15 17.96 3.97 -17.19
N ILE A 16 18.30 3.06 -16.31
CA ILE A 16 17.32 2.19 -15.63
C ILE A 16 16.26 3.01 -14.88
N LEU A 17 16.68 4.13 -14.27
CA LEU A 17 15.76 5.01 -13.55
C LEU A 17 14.70 5.63 -14.49
N LYS A 18 15.07 5.96 -15.73
CA LYS A 18 14.14 6.44 -16.75
C LYS A 18 13.11 5.37 -17.13
N LEU A 19 13.55 4.11 -17.23
CA LEU A 19 12.68 2.98 -17.54
C LEU A 19 11.67 2.70 -16.42
N VAL A 20 12.09 2.87 -15.18
CA VAL A 20 11.28 2.62 -13.99
C VAL A 20 10.36 3.80 -13.68
N ALA A 21 10.87 5.02 -13.73
CA ALA A 21 10.13 6.24 -13.39
C ALA A 21 9.14 6.69 -14.49
N GLY A 22 9.32 6.23 -15.75
CA GLY A 22 8.45 6.64 -16.83
C GLY A 22 8.43 8.17 -17.02
N GLU A 23 7.22 8.77 -17.10
CA GLU A 23 7.04 10.22 -17.27
C GLU A 23 7.60 11.04 -16.08
N ALA A 24 7.65 10.47 -14.88
CA ALA A 24 8.22 11.14 -13.72
C ALA A 24 9.72 11.46 -13.89
N TRP A 25 10.42 10.77 -14.80
CA TRP A 25 11.80 11.08 -15.18
C TRP A 25 11.95 12.51 -15.72
N GLU A 26 11.02 12.96 -16.55
CA GLU A 26 11.09 14.27 -17.21
C GLU A 26 10.77 15.41 -16.25
N THR A 27 9.88 15.17 -15.28
CA THR A 27 9.48 16.16 -14.29
C THR A 27 10.40 16.22 -13.08
N GLY A 28 11.22 15.18 -12.86
CA GLY A 28 12.07 15.05 -11.69
C GLY A 28 11.30 14.79 -10.37
N ASN A 29 9.97 14.64 -10.46
CA ASN A 29 9.11 14.40 -9.31
C ASN A 29 8.85 12.90 -9.14
N TYR A 30 9.80 12.22 -8.54
CA TYR A 30 9.73 10.78 -8.31
C TYR A 30 8.80 10.44 -7.14
N PRO A 31 8.01 9.35 -7.25
CA PRO A 31 7.37 8.74 -6.09
C PRO A 31 8.37 8.46 -4.98
N THR A 32 7.91 8.56 -3.73
CA THR A 32 8.77 8.37 -2.54
C THR A 32 9.50 7.02 -2.57
N GLU A 33 8.84 5.99 -3.09
CA GLU A 33 9.36 4.63 -3.23
C GLU A 33 10.55 4.53 -4.20
N LEU A 34 10.70 5.50 -5.12
CA LEU A 34 11.83 5.55 -6.04
C LEU A 34 13.04 6.35 -5.50
N HIS A 35 12.88 7.10 -4.42
CA HIS A 35 13.96 7.94 -3.87
C HIS A 35 15.12 7.09 -3.39
N GLU A 36 14.85 5.99 -2.67
CA GLU A 36 15.90 5.08 -2.20
C GLU A 36 16.65 4.45 -3.38
N PHE A 37 15.93 4.01 -4.41
CA PHE A 37 16.52 3.45 -5.61
C PHE A 37 17.41 4.46 -6.34
N ALA A 38 16.93 5.69 -6.53
CA ALA A 38 17.69 6.77 -7.15
C ALA A 38 18.96 7.11 -6.36
N ASP A 39 18.85 7.15 -5.03
CA ASP A 39 19.98 7.41 -4.13
C ASP A 39 21.06 6.31 -4.20
N LYS A 40 20.66 5.04 -4.20
CA LYS A 40 21.58 3.91 -4.35
C LYS A 40 22.32 3.96 -5.68
N LEU A 41 21.61 4.26 -6.78
CA LEU A 41 22.23 4.42 -8.10
C LEU A 41 23.22 5.59 -8.13
N LYS A 42 22.85 6.75 -7.53
CA LYS A 42 23.69 7.95 -7.49
C LYS A 42 24.97 7.73 -6.66
N LYS A 43 24.85 7.05 -5.53
CA LYS A 43 25.99 6.73 -4.65
C LYS A 43 26.82 5.54 -5.16
N ARG A 44 26.38 4.86 -6.19
CA ARG A 44 27.00 3.65 -6.75
C ARG A 44 27.10 2.53 -5.71
N GLU A 45 26.10 2.42 -4.85
CA GLU A 45 26.01 1.39 -3.81
C GLU A 45 25.29 0.15 -4.32
N ALA A 46 25.72 -1.02 -3.82
CA ALA A 46 24.98 -2.26 -4.04
C ALA A 46 23.66 -2.23 -3.27
N PHE A 47 22.63 -2.87 -3.83
CA PHE A 47 21.33 -3.05 -3.17
C PHE A 47 20.78 -4.44 -3.48
N SER A 48 19.97 -4.96 -2.57
CA SER A 48 19.31 -6.26 -2.69
C SER A 48 17.85 -6.15 -2.27
N ASN A 49 17.01 -6.88 -2.99
CA ASN A 49 15.56 -7.00 -2.69
C ASN A 49 14.85 -5.64 -2.57
N LEU A 50 15.27 -4.66 -3.36
CA LEU A 50 14.66 -3.35 -3.38
C LEU A 50 13.41 -3.39 -4.27
N THR A 51 12.24 -3.22 -3.65
CA THR A 51 10.96 -3.18 -4.37
C THR A 51 10.67 -1.78 -4.86
N VAL A 52 10.42 -1.64 -6.16
CA VAL A 52 10.16 -0.36 -6.82
C VAL A 52 8.89 -0.43 -7.67
N PRO A 53 8.08 0.64 -7.69
CA PRO A 53 6.97 0.75 -8.62
C PRO A 53 7.49 1.03 -10.03
N VAL A 54 6.90 0.35 -11.01
CA VAL A 54 7.22 0.51 -12.43
C VAL A 54 5.94 0.74 -13.20
N LEU A 55 5.88 1.78 -14.02
CA LEU A 55 4.73 2.03 -14.88
C LEU A 55 4.93 1.34 -16.23
N MET A 56 4.09 0.34 -16.52
CA MET A 56 4.13 -0.43 -17.77
C MET A 56 2.79 -0.36 -18.48
N ASN A 57 2.77 0.18 -19.69
CA ASN A 57 1.55 0.30 -20.50
C ASN A 57 0.37 0.93 -19.73
N GLY A 58 0.65 1.96 -18.92
CA GLY A 58 -0.33 2.63 -18.08
C GLY A 58 -0.77 1.84 -16.83
N GLN A 59 -0.18 0.67 -16.58
CA GLN A 59 -0.44 -0.13 -15.39
C GLN A 59 0.74 -0.08 -14.43
N GLN A 60 0.47 0.14 -13.15
CA GLN A 60 1.49 0.05 -12.11
C GLN A 60 1.81 -1.40 -11.81
N ARG A 61 3.11 -1.73 -11.83
CA ARG A 61 3.68 -3.01 -11.44
C ARG A 61 4.73 -2.80 -10.36
N TRP A 62 5.11 -3.89 -9.71
CA TRP A 62 6.14 -3.89 -8.68
C TRP A 62 7.27 -4.80 -9.08
N TRP A 63 8.49 -4.25 -9.09
CA TRP A 63 9.69 -5.02 -9.36
C TRP A 63 10.58 -5.07 -8.14
N GLU A 64 11.07 -6.26 -7.82
CA GLU A 64 12.14 -6.46 -6.86
C GLU A 64 13.47 -6.48 -7.59
N LEU A 65 14.35 -5.56 -7.24
CA LEU A 65 15.63 -5.35 -7.91
C LEU A 65 16.79 -5.61 -6.95
N SER A 66 17.82 -6.30 -7.45
CA SER A 66 19.09 -6.47 -6.75
C SER A 66 20.22 -6.19 -7.73
N ALA A 67 21.16 -5.34 -7.36
CA ALA A 67 22.28 -5.00 -8.23
C ALA A 67 23.53 -4.61 -7.44
N SER A 68 24.67 -4.81 -8.07
CA SER A 68 25.99 -4.36 -7.60
C SER A 68 26.70 -3.52 -8.66
N PRO A 69 27.50 -2.52 -8.23
CA PRO A 69 28.28 -1.73 -9.15
C PRO A 69 29.37 -2.57 -9.82
N ARG A 70 29.58 -2.34 -11.10
CA ARG A 70 30.73 -2.90 -11.85
C ARG A 70 31.83 -1.87 -11.95
N ILE A 71 33.02 -2.27 -11.53
CA ILE A 71 34.20 -1.46 -11.63
C ILE A 71 35.09 -2.13 -12.67
N GLY A 72 35.64 -1.37 -13.62
CA GLY A 72 36.59 -1.84 -14.61
C GLY A 72 38.01 -2.00 -14.03
N ASP A 73 38.90 -2.62 -14.78
CA ASP A 73 40.29 -2.88 -14.38
C ASP A 73 41.04 -1.60 -14.05
N SER A 74 40.66 -0.47 -14.63
CA SER A 74 41.23 0.86 -14.36
C SER A 74 40.60 1.58 -13.15
N GLY A 75 39.71 0.93 -12.40
CA GLY A 75 38.97 1.53 -11.27
C GLY A 75 37.78 2.40 -11.68
N GLY A 76 37.51 2.53 -12.96
CA GLY A 76 36.36 3.33 -13.48
C GLY A 76 35.00 2.61 -13.27
N PHE A 77 33.97 3.38 -12.94
CA PHE A 77 32.61 2.85 -12.85
C PHE A 77 32.03 2.54 -14.23
N LEU A 78 31.65 1.27 -14.46
CA LEU A 78 31.09 0.78 -15.72
C LEU A 78 29.55 0.65 -15.73
N GLY A 79 28.90 0.89 -14.62
CA GLY A 79 27.46 0.69 -14.45
C GLY A 79 27.12 -0.32 -13.38
N PHE A 80 25.90 -0.84 -13.42
CA PHE A 80 25.43 -1.88 -12.50
C PHE A 80 25.22 -3.20 -13.24
N ARG A 81 25.41 -4.28 -12.51
CA ARG A 81 24.97 -5.61 -12.90
C ARG A 81 23.96 -6.11 -11.86
N GLY A 82 22.78 -6.51 -12.31
CA GLY A 82 21.72 -6.92 -11.39
C GLY A 82 20.70 -7.83 -12.04
N VAL A 83 19.76 -8.22 -11.22
CA VAL A 83 18.58 -9.00 -11.58
C VAL A 83 17.35 -8.29 -11.08
N GLY A 84 16.21 -8.54 -11.71
CA GLY A 84 14.92 -8.02 -11.29
C GLY A 84 13.85 -9.06 -11.55
N SER A 85 12.87 -9.12 -10.65
CA SER A 85 11.70 -9.98 -10.74
C SER A 85 10.44 -9.14 -10.65
N ASP A 86 9.42 -9.50 -11.43
CA ASP A 86 8.07 -8.91 -11.28
C ASP A 86 7.41 -9.59 -10.06
N VAL A 87 7.16 -8.79 -9.02
CA VAL A 87 6.53 -9.23 -7.76
C VAL A 87 5.13 -8.62 -7.59
N THR A 88 4.53 -8.14 -8.67
CA THR A 88 3.24 -7.45 -8.65
C THR A 88 2.14 -8.29 -8.01
N GLU A 89 2.00 -9.55 -8.43
CA GLU A 89 0.99 -10.44 -7.85
C GLU A 89 1.23 -10.73 -6.37
N GLN A 90 2.49 -10.86 -5.97
CA GLN A 90 2.88 -11.07 -4.58
C GLN A 90 2.54 -9.84 -3.73
N CYS A 91 2.90 -8.64 -4.18
CA CYS A 91 2.57 -7.38 -3.50
C CYS A 91 1.06 -7.18 -3.39
N GLN A 92 0.32 -7.38 -4.46
CA GLN A 92 -1.14 -7.27 -4.46
C GLN A 92 -1.83 -8.30 -3.56
N SER A 93 -1.32 -9.53 -3.52
CA SER A 93 -1.83 -10.57 -2.63
C SER A 93 -1.57 -10.23 -1.17
N GLN A 94 -0.37 -9.76 -0.85
CA GLN A 94 -0.01 -9.33 0.49
C GLN A 94 -0.86 -8.13 0.96
N GLU A 95 -1.10 -7.17 0.08
CA GLU A 95 -1.96 -6.02 0.37
C GLU A 95 -3.41 -6.46 0.62
N LYS A 96 -3.95 -7.36 -0.22
CA LYS A 96 -5.29 -7.94 -0.01
C LYS A 96 -5.39 -8.69 1.31
N ILE A 97 -4.41 -9.52 1.65
CA ILE A 97 -4.38 -10.25 2.92
C ILE A 97 -4.34 -9.25 4.10
N SER A 98 -3.49 -8.24 4.02
CA SER A 98 -3.39 -7.20 5.04
C SER A 98 -4.71 -6.42 5.19
N HIS A 99 -5.37 -6.09 4.08
CA HIS A 99 -6.66 -5.43 4.08
C HIS A 99 -7.75 -6.31 4.72
N LEU A 100 -7.86 -7.58 4.33
CA LEU A 100 -8.83 -8.53 4.89
C LEU A 100 -8.59 -8.79 6.38
N ALA A 101 -7.33 -8.75 6.82
CA ALA A 101 -6.99 -8.92 8.23
C ALA A 101 -7.44 -7.74 9.12
N ARG A 102 -7.64 -6.54 8.55
CA ARG A 102 -7.87 -5.30 9.28
C ARG A 102 -9.23 -4.64 9.02
N PHE A 103 -9.91 -5.01 7.95
CA PHE A 103 -11.19 -4.40 7.56
C PHE A 103 -12.30 -5.44 7.45
N ASP A 104 -13.50 -5.02 7.78
CA ASP A 104 -14.72 -5.81 7.63
C ASP A 104 -15.14 -5.85 6.16
N THR A 105 -15.35 -7.03 5.61
CA THR A 105 -15.61 -7.23 4.16
C THR A 105 -16.97 -6.72 3.70
N LEU A 106 -17.96 -6.63 4.60
CA LEU A 106 -19.29 -6.17 4.26
C LEU A 106 -19.38 -4.64 4.23
N THR A 107 -18.76 -3.99 5.22
CA THR A 107 -18.94 -2.55 5.45
C THR A 107 -17.74 -1.73 4.99
N GLY A 108 -16.57 -2.35 4.82
CA GLY A 108 -15.30 -1.68 4.54
C GLY A 108 -14.73 -0.92 5.73
N LEU A 109 -15.39 -0.98 6.89
CA LEU A 109 -14.91 -0.36 8.11
C LEU A 109 -13.74 -1.15 8.72
N PRO A 110 -12.85 -0.51 9.51
CA PRO A 110 -11.96 -1.20 10.42
C PRO A 110 -12.68 -2.31 11.19
N ASN A 111 -12.08 -3.50 11.20
CA ASN A 111 -12.61 -4.63 11.96
C ASN A 111 -12.18 -4.56 13.43
N ARG A 112 -12.58 -5.55 14.23
CA ARG A 112 -12.24 -5.65 15.66
C ARG A 112 -10.74 -5.51 15.94
N LEU A 113 -9.90 -6.15 15.12
CA LEU A 113 -8.44 -6.08 15.29
C LEU A 113 -7.93 -4.65 15.14
N GLN A 114 -8.29 -4.01 14.03
CA GLN A 114 -7.86 -2.64 13.73
C GLN A 114 -8.41 -1.62 14.75
N VAL A 115 -9.64 -1.80 15.22
CA VAL A 115 -10.21 -0.95 16.27
C VAL A 115 -9.43 -1.09 17.58
N ASN A 116 -9.09 -2.31 17.99
CA ASN A 116 -8.31 -2.55 19.21
C ASN A 116 -6.89 -1.96 19.12
N GLU A 117 -6.22 -2.13 17.99
CA GLU A 117 -4.90 -1.53 17.75
C GLU A 117 -4.96 0.00 17.84
N SER A 118 -5.95 0.61 17.18
CA SER A 118 -6.13 2.07 17.19
C SER A 118 -6.49 2.61 18.58
N MET A 119 -7.33 1.88 19.31
CA MET A 119 -7.70 2.24 20.69
C MET A 119 -6.48 2.17 21.62
N SER A 120 -5.67 1.13 21.51
CA SER A 120 -4.43 0.99 22.31
C SER A 120 -3.46 2.13 22.03
N ALA A 121 -3.28 2.50 20.75
CA ALA A 121 -2.44 3.63 20.37
C ALA A 121 -2.99 4.96 20.90
N ALA A 122 -4.31 5.18 20.83
CA ALA A 122 -4.95 6.39 21.34
C ALA A 122 -4.81 6.51 22.88
N LEU A 123 -4.92 5.42 23.60
CA LEU A 123 -4.71 5.38 25.07
C LEU A 123 -3.26 5.72 25.43
N THR A 124 -2.29 5.10 24.75
CA THR A 124 -0.86 5.39 24.95
C THR A 124 -0.55 6.86 24.67
N TYR A 125 -1.10 7.41 23.58
CA TYR A 125 -0.96 8.83 23.25
C TYR A 125 -1.58 9.74 24.32
N ALA A 126 -2.79 9.38 24.79
CA ALA A 126 -3.48 10.15 25.82
C ALA A 126 -2.69 10.18 27.15
N GLU A 127 -2.11 9.07 27.55
CA GLU A 127 -1.23 8.97 28.73
C GLU A 127 0.03 9.81 28.57
N GLN A 128 0.69 9.72 27.43
CA GLN A 128 1.95 10.44 27.18
C GLN A 128 1.77 11.97 27.12
N TRP A 129 0.66 12.44 26.54
CA TRP A 129 0.45 13.87 26.26
C TRP A 129 -0.61 14.52 27.13
N GLY A 130 -1.18 13.80 28.10
CA GLY A 130 -2.23 14.34 28.97
C GLY A 130 -3.52 14.70 28.25
N THR A 131 -3.78 14.10 27.09
CA THR A 131 -5.00 14.32 26.29
C THR A 131 -6.10 13.34 26.69
N ARG A 132 -7.28 13.45 26.10
CA ARG A 132 -8.40 12.56 26.37
C ARG A 132 -8.84 11.88 25.09
N CYS A 133 -9.22 10.60 25.19
CA CYS A 133 -9.93 9.88 24.15
C CYS A 133 -11.28 9.40 24.68
N ALA A 134 -12.23 9.18 23.78
CA ALA A 134 -13.54 8.60 24.11
C ALA A 134 -13.76 7.37 23.22
N PHE A 135 -14.35 6.34 23.81
CA PHE A 135 -14.81 5.17 23.08
C PHE A 135 -16.33 5.06 23.21
N MET A 136 -17.00 4.91 22.07
CA MET A 136 -18.44 4.74 21.99
C MET A 136 -18.77 3.40 21.32
N MET A 137 -19.60 2.61 21.96
CA MET A 137 -20.17 1.39 21.37
C MET A 137 -21.61 1.64 20.96
N ILE A 138 -21.92 1.33 19.71
CA ILE A 138 -23.24 1.51 19.10
C ILE A 138 -23.79 0.14 18.74
N ASP A 139 -25.05 -0.13 19.11
CA ASP A 139 -25.78 -1.34 18.73
C ASP A 139 -27.06 -0.97 17.95
N LEU A 140 -27.49 -1.86 17.07
CA LEU A 140 -28.70 -1.68 16.27
C LEU A 140 -29.86 -2.43 16.90
N ASP A 141 -30.77 -1.69 17.50
CA ASP A 141 -31.99 -2.26 18.11
C ASP A 141 -32.77 -3.10 17.10
N ARG A 142 -33.12 -4.31 17.54
CA ARG A 142 -33.94 -5.25 16.77
C ARG A 142 -33.33 -5.67 15.42
N PHE A 143 -32.03 -5.58 15.24
CA PHE A 143 -31.38 -6.00 13.99
C PHE A 143 -31.65 -7.47 13.64
N LYS A 144 -31.72 -8.36 14.65
CA LYS A 144 -32.11 -9.74 14.48
C LYS A 144 -33.50 -9.87 13.86
N GLN A 145 -34.46 -9.07 14.30
CA GLN A 145 -35.83 -9.08 13.76
C GLN A 145 -35.86 -8.66 12.28
N VAL A 146 -34.99 -7.73 11.87
CA VAL A 146 -34.84 -7.37 10.44
C VAL A 146 -34.39 -8.57 9.63
N ASN A 147 -33.35 -9.28 10.10
CA ASN A 147 -32.88 -10.49 9.43
C ASN A 147 -33.94 -11.60 9.37
N ASP A 148 -34.64 -11.86 10.48
CA ASP A 148 -35.65 -12.91 10.57
C ASP A 148 -36.87 -12.60 9.68
N THR A 149 -37.23 -11.33 9.49
CA THR A 149 -38.42 -10.93 8.72
C THR A 149 -38.12 -10.67 7.24
N LEU A 150 -36.98 -10.03 6.93
CA LEU A 150 -36.66 -9.54 5.59
C LEU A 150 -35.46 -10.26 4.95
N GLY A 151 -34.85 -11.17 5.69
CA GLY A 151 -33.71 -11.96 5.26
C GLY A 151 -32.35 -11.26 5.39
N HIS A 152 -31.29 -12.05 5.50
CA HIS A 152 -29.91 -11.58 5.66
C HIS A 152 -29.46 -10.55 4.60
N PRO A 153 -29.82 -10.66 3.31
CA PRO A 153 -29.41 -9.67 2.31
C PRO A 153 -29.95 -8.25 2.60
N VAL A 154 -31.08 -8.13 3.29
CA VAL A 154 -31.63 -6.83 3.70
C VAL A 154 -30.87 -6.30 4.92
N GLY A 155 -30.57 -7.17 5.88
CA GLY A 155 -29.73 -6.84 7.03
C GLY A 155 -28.33 -6.36 6.62
N ASP A 156 -27.70 -7.05 5.68
CA ASP A 156 -26.40 -6.67 5.13
C ASP A 156 -26.43 -5.27 4.49
N ARG A 157 -27.44 -4.98 3.70
CA ARG A 157 -27.66 -3.63 3.13
C ARG A 157 -27.87 -2.58 4.20
N LEU A 158 -28.62 -2.89 5.26
CA LEU A 158 -28.83 -1.99 6.39
C LEU A 158 -27.50 -1.68 7.08
N LEU A 159 -26.70 -2.70 7.40
CA LEU A 159 -25.37 -2.54 8.00
C LEU A 159 -24.44 -1.66 7.13
N ALA A 160 -24.40 -1.93 5.82
CA ALA A 160 -23.61 -1.13 4.89
C ALA A 160 -24.07 0.34 4.82
N GLN A 161 -25.38 0.61 4.89
CA GLN A 161 -25.90 1.98 4.91
C GLN A 161 -25.60 2.71 6.22
N VAL A 162 -25.79 2.04 7.36
CA VAL A 162 -25.47 2.61 8.68
C VAL A 162 -24.00 2.94 8.75
N SER A 163 -23.14 2.04 8.30
CA SER A 163 -21.69 2.23 8.26
C SER A 163 -21.26 3.46 7.45
N LYS A 164 -21.84 3.64 6.25
CA LYS A 164 -21.59 4.82 5.41
C LYS A 164 -22.01 6.11 6.09
N ARG A 165 -23.16 6.10 6.79
CA ARG A 165 -23.66 7.27 7.52
C ARG A 165 -22.75 7.63 8.70
N LEU A 166 -22.31 6.62 9.46
CA LEU A 166 -21.37 6.84 10.56
C LEU A 166 -20.04 7.39 10.05
N GLN A 167 -19.48 6.79 8.99
CA GLN A 167 -18.24 7.29 8.37
C GLN A 167 -18.33 8.74 7.93
N ALA A 168 -19.50 9.15 7.37
CA ALA A 168 -19.71 10.52 6.90
C ALA A 168 -19.73 11.56 8.04
N LEU A 169 -19.91 11.12 9.29
CA LEU A 169 -19.90 11.98 10.47
C LEU A 169 -18.52 12.06 11.14
N MET A 170 -17.58 11.17 10.76
CA MET A 170 -16.25 11.09 11.40
C MET A 170 -15.34 12.24 10.97
N GLY A 171 -14.71 12.85 11.95
CA GLY A 171 -13.62 13.82 11.75
C GLY A 171 -12.26 13.14 11.46
N PRO A 172 -11.25 13.95 11.18
CA PRO A 172 -9.92 13.45 10.77
C PRO A 172 -9.19 12.63 11.84
N ASN A 173 -9.56 12.78 13.11
CA ASN A 173 -8.96 12.06 14.25
C ASN A 173 -9.93 11.06 14.90
N GLU A 174 -10.98 10.70 14.21
CA GLU A 174 -12.02 9.79 14.70
C GLU A 174 -12.01 8.52 13.86
N LEU A 175 -12.23 7.39 14.51
CA LEU A 175 -12.29 6.08 13.88
C LEU A 175 -13.64 5.43 14.16
N CYS A 176 -14.31 4.97 13.12
CA CYS A 176 -15.48 4.09 13.24
C CYS A 176 -15.08 2.70 12.76
N GLY A 177 -15.44 1.66 13.52
CA GLY A 177 -15.17 0.27 13.15
C GLY A 177 -16.32 -0.65 13.46
N ARG A 178 -16.29 -1.86 12.90
CA ARG A 178 -17.29 -2.90 13.14
C ARG A 178 -16.71 -4.01 14.01
N LEU A 179 -17.40 -4.31 15.13
CA LEU A 179 -16.96 -5.31 16.11
C LEU A 179 -17.65 -6.68 15.95
N GLY A 180 -18.82 -6.71 15.30
CA GLY A 180 -19.62 -7.92 15.11
C GLY A 180 -20.72 -7.76 14.08
#